data_3efa92ac9f5170ac8825c5339015c266
#
_entry.id   3efa92ac9f5170ac8825c5339015c266
#
_cell.length_a   1.000
_cell.length_b   1.000
_cell.length_c   1.000
_cell.angle_alpha   90.00
_cell.angle_beta   90.00
_cell.angle_gamma   90.00
#
_symmetry.space_group_name_H-M   'P 1'
#
loop_
_entity.id
_entity.type
_entity.pdbx_description
1 polymer ?
#
loop_
_entity_poly.entity_id
_entity_poly.type
_entity_poly.pdbx_seq_one_letter_code
_entity_poly.pdbx_strand_id
1 'polypeptide(L)'
;MLKVAITGGIGSGKSLVCQVFKTLGIPIFDADAVSNQLVEHDAALKTAIIELFGKEAYKNNIYNRKYIASIVFSQAEMLQALNALVHPKAIEAAKQWFEKQQTPYAIKEAAILFESGADKTVDLTIGVIAPEEIRIQRVKQRDNRSSEEIQSIITNSSIK
;
A
#
# COMPACT_ATOMS: atom_id res chain seq x y z
N MET A 1 -15.68 16.95 -6.65
CA MET A 1 -15.66 15.61 -6.02
C MET A 1 -14.68 15.64 -4.87
N LEU A 2 -15.07 15.16 -3.70
CA LEU A 2 -14.22 15.07 -2.52
C LEU A 2 -13.33 13.81 -2.60
N LYS A 3 -12.02 13.98 -2.40
CA LYS A 3 -11.04 12.89 -2.38
C LYS A 3 -10.81 12.47 -0.92
N VAL A 4 -11.21 11.25 -0.57
CA VAL A 4 -11.09 10.71 0.79
C VAL A 4 -10.04 9.62 0.83
N ALA A 5 -9.18 9.62 1.85
CA ALA A 5 -8.31 8.48 2.12
C ALA A 5 -8.84 7.67 3.30
N ILE A 6 -8.75 6.35 3.22
CA ILE A 6 -8.90 5.44 4.36
C ILE A 6 -7.54 4.80 4.64
N THR A 7 -7.06 4.97 5.87
CA THR A 7 -5.78 4.43 6.31
C THR A 7 -5.90 3.77 7.69
N GLY A 8 -4.85 3.08 8.12
CA GLY A 8 -4.82 2.40 9.42
C GLY A 8 -3.79 1.27 9.40
N GLY A 9 -3.34 0.83 10.56
CA GLY A 9 -2.33 -0.21 10.68
C GLY A 9 -2.79 -1.58 10.17
N ILE A 10 -1.84 -2.50 10.05
CA ILE A 10 -2.12 -3.89 9.69
C ILE A 10 -3.17 -4.49 10.65
N GLY A 11 -4.16 -5.20 10.14
CA GLY A 11 -5.23 -5.85 10.93
C GLY A 11 -6.30 -4.91 11.49
N SER A 12 -6.25 -3.58 11.23
CA SER A 12 -7.24 -2.63 11.75
C SER A 12 -8.65 -2.81 11.15
N GLY A 13 -8.77 -3.34 9.92
CA GLY A 13 -10.05 -3.56 9.25
C GLY A 13 -10.36 -2.56 8.12
N LYS A 14 -9.36 -1.83 7.61
CA LYS A 14 -9.51 -0.90 6.47
C LYS A 14 -10.32 -1.48 5.32
N SER A 15 -9.89 -2.65 4.84
CA SER A 15 -10.51 -3.27 3.66
C SER A 15 -11.98 -3.64 3.89
N LEU A 16 -12.38 -3.99 5.12
CA LEU A 16 -13.78 -4.20 5.48
C LEU A 16 -14.58 -2.89 5.40
N VAL A 17 -14.02 -1.81 5.93
CA VAL A 17 -14.64 -0.47 5.86
C VAL A 17 -14.78 -0.05 4.40
N CYS A 18 -13.73 -0.20 3.59
CA CYS A 18 -13.77 0.08 2.14
C CYS A 18 -14.82 -0.78 1.42
N GLN A 19 -14.98 -2.04 1.81
CA GLN A 19 -16.00 -2.91 1.23
C GLN A 19 -17.42 -2.43 1.54
N VAL A 20 -17.69 -1.92 2.75
CA VAL A 20 -18.97 -1.31 3.09
C VAL A 20 -19.25 -0.10 2.18
N PHE A 21 -18.30 0.81 2.01
CA PHE A 21 -18.46 1.95 1.09
C PHE A 21 -18.69 1.50 -0.35
N LYS A 22 -18.00 0.44 -0.79
CA LYS A 22 -18.18 -0.13 -2.13
C LYS A 22 -19.60 -0.67 -2.34
N THR A 23 -20.20 -1.31 -1.33
CA THR A 23 -21.62 -1.77 -1.42
C THR A 23 -22.62 -0.61 -1.49
N LEU A 24 -22.22 0.57 -1.00
CA LEU A 24 -23.00 1.81 -1.12
C LEU A 24 -22.78 2.54 -2.48
N GLY A 25 -22.04 1.93 -3.40
CA GLY A 25 -21.75 2.48 -4.72
C GLY A 25 -20.63 3.51 -4.76
N ILE A 26 -19.83 3.64 -3.69
CA ILE A 26 -18.70 4.56 -3.66
C ILE A 26 -17.47 3.92 -4.32
N PRO A 27 -16.83 4.60 -5.29
CA PRO A 27 -15.62 4.11 -5.93
C PRO A 27 -14.45 4.00 -4.93
N ILE A 28 -13.73 2.87 -4.99
CA ILE A 28 -12.58 2.59 -4.11
C ILE A 28 -11.34 2.37 -4.97
N PHE A 29 -10.27 3.11 -4.69
CA PHE A 29 -8.93 2.91 -5.23
C PHE A 29 -8.07 2.20 -4.18
N ASP A 30 -7.64 0.99 -4.50
CA ASP A 30 -6.71 0.23 -3.66
C ASP A 30 -5.26 0.57 -4.07
N ALA A 31 -4.59 1.39 -3.26
CA ALA A 31 -3.24 1.86 -3.56
C ALA A 31 -2.20 0.73 -3.50
N ASP A 32 -2.40 -0.26 -2.62
CA ASP A 32 -1.48 -1.38 -2.48
C ASP A 32 -1.59 -2.34 -3.68
N ALA A 33 -2.83 -2.62 -4.12
CA ALA A 33 -3.07 -3.42 -5.33
C ALA A 33 -2.52 -2.73 -6.59
N VAL A 34 -2.72 -1.41 -6.73
CA VAL A 34 -2.20 -0.64 -7.87
C VAL A 34 -0.68 -0.59 -7.86
N SER A 35 -0.04 -0.38 -6.70
CA SER A 35 1.42 -0.43 -6.58
C SER A 35 1.97 -1.78 -7.02
N ASN A 36 1.31 -2.87 -6.65
CA ASN A 36 1.66 -4.21 -7.09
C ASN A 36 1.54 -4.39 -8.61
N GLN A 37 0.48 -3.85 -9.21
CA GLN A 37 0.31 -3.87 -10.68
C GLN A 37 1.38 -3.04 -11.39
N LEU A 38 1.74 -1.88 -10.86
CA LEU A 38 2.78 -1.02 -11.41
C LEU A 38 4.14 -1.72 -11.45
N VAL A 39 4.58 -2.35 -10.36
CA VAL A 39 5.87 -3.07 -10.35
C VAL A 39 5.86 -4.28 -11.28
N GLU A 40 4.71 -4.89 -11.58
CA GLU A 40 4.61 -6.01 -12.52
C GLU A 40 4.58 -5.55 -13.99
N HIS A 41 3.91 -4.42 -14.30
CA HIS A 41 3.52 -4.11 -15.68
C HIS A 41 4.04 -2.77 -16.22
N ASP A 42 4.49 -1.82 -15.37
CA ASP A 42 5.08 -0.56 -15.86
C ASP A 42 6.53 -0.80 -16.33
N ALA A 43 6.76 -0.70 -17.63
CA ALA A 43 8.06 -0.99 -18.23
C ALA A 43 9.19 -0.09 -17.73
N ALA A 44 8.89 1.21 -17.50
CA ALA A 44 9.88 2.17 -17.00
C ALA A 44 10.24 1.86 -15.55
N LEU A 45 9.24 1.55 -14.70
CA LEU A 45 9.46 1.18 -13.31
C LEU A 45 10.25 -0.13 -13.20
N LYS A 46 9.92 -1.11 -14.05
CA LYS A 46 10.66 -2.37 -14.13
C LYS A 46 12.14 -2.16 -14.47
N THR A 47 12.43 -1.31 -15.46
CA THR A 47 13.82 -0.98 -15.82
C THR A 47 14.55 -0.36 -14.63
N ALA A 48 13.96 0.64 -13.96
CA ALA A 48 14.56 1.29 -12.81
C ALA A 48 14.77 0.33 -11.62
N ILE A 49 13.84 -0.60 -11.39
CA ILE A 49 13.98 -1.61 -10.34
C ILE A 49 15.12 -2.61 -10.68
N ILE A 50 15.26 -2.99 -11.93
CA ILE A 50 16.37 -3.86 -12.38
C ILE A 50 17.72 -3.14 -12.23
N GLU A 51 17.79 -1.85 -12.54
CA GLU A 51 18.99 -1.04 -12.34
C GLU A 51 19.38 -0.95 -10.85
N LEU A 52 18.39 -0.83 -9.96
CA LEU A 52 18.61 -0.69 -8.53
C LEU A 52 18.96 -2.03 -7.85
N PHE A 53 18.27 -3.13 -8.21
CA PHE A 53 18.34 -4.41 -7.49
C PHE A 53 19.04 -5.53 -8.31
N GLY A 54 19.35 -5.27 -9.56
CA GLY A 54 19.88 -6.29 -10.47
C GLY A 54 18.80 -7.14 -11.14
N LYS A 55 19.24 -8.00 -12.07
CA LYS A 55 18.35 -8.82 -12.93
C LYS A 55 17.48 -9.81 -12.14
N GLU A 56 17.94 -10.23 -10.96
CA GLU A 56 17.20 -11.14 -10.07
C GLU A 56 15.92 -10.53 -9.49
N ALA A 57 15.75 -9.19 -9.61
CA ALA A 57 14.52 -8.49 -9.23
C ALA A 57 13.29 -8.98 -10.01
N TYR A 58 13.52 -9.55 -11.20
CA TYR A 58 12.48 -10.18 -12.01
C TYR A 58 12.96 -11.55 -12.49
N LYS A 59 12.16 -12.58 -12.20
CA LYS A 59 12.41 -13.96 -12.66
C LYS A 59 11.33 -14.35 -13.67
N ASN A 60 11.72 -14.79 -14.85
CA ASN A 60 10.78 -15.09 -15.95
C ASN A 60 9.79 -13.94 -16.22
N ASN A 61 10.27 -12.72 -16.17
CA ASN A 61 9.48 -11.50 -16.36
C ASN A 61 8.48 -11.16 -15.23
N ILE A 62 8.46 -11.91 -14.11
CA ILE A 62 7.62 -11.73 -12.94
C ILE A 62 8.44 -11.10 -11.81
N TYR A 63 7.87 -10.10 -11.11
CA TYR A 63 8.50 -9.43 -9.98
C TYR A 63 8.85 -10.39 -8.85
N ASN A 64 10.12 -10.50 -8.52
CA ASN A 64 10.64 -11.42 -7.52
C ASN A 64 10.53 -10.83 -6.10
N ARG A 65 9.28 -10.83 -5.56
CA ARG A 65 8.97 -10.27 -4.24
C ARG A 65 9.87 -10.82 -3.14
N LYS A 66 10.19 -12.12 -3.18
CA LYS A 66 11.00 -12.77 -2.16
C LYS A 66 12.45 -12.25 -2.17
N TYR A 67 13.02 -12.07 -3.35
CA TYR A 67 14.36 -11.52 -3.53
C TYR A 67 14.40 -10.05 -3.06
N ILE A 68 13.49 -9.22 -3.52
CA ILE A 68 13.42 -7.81 -3.11
C ILE A 68 13.21 -7.70 -1.59
N ALA A 69 12.30 -8.47 -1.02
CA ALA A 69 12.05 -8.49 0.42
C ALA A 69 13.31 -8.82 1.22
N SER A 70 14.11 -9.82 0.78
CA SER A 70 15.35 -10.20 1.47
C SER A 70 16.39 -9.06 1.52
N ILE A 71 16.37 -8.15 0.54
CA ILE A 71 17.26 -6.98 0.51
C ILE A 71 16.70 -5.84 1.35
N VAL A 72 15.44 -5.45 1.11
CA VAL A 72 14.86 -4.26 1.75
C VAL A 72 14.61 -4.45 3.25
N PHE A 73 14.42 -5.69 3.74
CA PHE A 73 14.32 -5.96 5.18
C PHE A 73 15.63 -5.76 5.94
N SER A 74 16.77 -5.95 5.27
CA SER A 74 18.09 -5.79 5.88
C SER A 74 18.72 -4.41 5.60
N GLN A 75 18.24 -3.67 4.61
CA GLN A 75 18.82 -2.42 4.13
C GLN A 75 17.75 -1.35 3.98
N ALA A 76 17.63 -0.48 5.00
CA ALA A 76 16.62 0.59 5.02
C ALA A 76 16.76 1.58 3.84
N GLU A 77 18.00 1.82 3.38
CA GLU A 77 18.29 2.69 2.24
C GLU A 77 17.70 2.11 0.94
N MET A 78 17.78 0.78 0.76
CA MET A 78 17.22 0.11 -0.41
C MET A 78 15.69 0.14 -0.40
N LEU A 79 15.06 0.05 0.78
CA LEU A 79 13.62 0.25 0.93
C LEU A 79 13.22 1.69 0.54
N GLN A 80 13.98 2.68 1.01
CA GLN A 80 13.72 4.08 0.65
C GLN A 80 13.88 4.33 -0.85
N ALA A 81 14.91 3.76 -1.48
CA ALA A 81 15.14 3.86 -2.91
C ALA A 81 14.00 3.19 -3.72
N LEU A 82 13.55 2.01 -3.32
CA LEU A 82 12.39 1.35 -3.94
C LEU A 82 11.13 2.21 -3.83
N ASN A 83 10.86 2.72 -2.63
CA ASN A 83 9.71 3.59 -2.37
C ASN A 83 9.77 4.88 -3.20
N ALA A 84 10.94 5.48 -3.37
CA ALA A 84 11.14 6.66 -4.21
C ALA A 84 10.80 6.40 -5.70
N LEU A 85 10.95 5.17 -6.17
CA LEU A 85 10.54 4.77 -7.53
C LEU A 85 9.03 4.50 -7.62
N VAL A 86 8.45 3.82 -6.64
CA VAL A 86 7.07 3.32 -6.70
C VAL A 86 6.05 4.39 -6.30
N HIS A 87 6.30 5.15 -5.21
CA HIS A 87 5.30 6.07 -4.67
C HIS A 87 4.85 7.15 -5.65
N PRO A 88 5.74 7.84 -6.41
CA PRO A 88 5.31 8.86 -7.37
C PRO A 88 4.36 8.29 -8.43
N LYS A 89 4.65 7.08 -8.91
CA LYS A 89 3.81 6.38 -9.89
C LYS A 89 2.44 6.02 -9.32
N ALA A 90 2.40 5.50 -8.09
CA ALA A 90 1.15 5.17 -7.41
C ALA A 90 0.29 6.42 -7.10
N ILE A 91 0.94 7.53 -6.73
CA ILE A 91 0.27 8.82 -6.49
C ILE A 91 -0.32 9.35 -7.80
N GLU A 92 0.42 9.32 -8.90
CA GLU A 92 -0.07 9.77 -10.21
C GLU A 92 -1.22 8.88 -10.70
N ALA A 93 -1.11 7.56 -10.54
CA ALA A 93 -2.21 6.64 -10.87
C ALA A 93 -3.48 6.94 -10.07
N ALA A 94 -3.35 7.23 -8.77
CA ALA A 94 -4.48 7.63 -7.94
C ALA A 94 -5.11 8.95 -8.40
N LYS A 95 -4.29 9.95 -8.76
CA LYS A 95 -4.77 11.24 -9.28
C LYS A 95 -5.59 11.05 -10.55
N GLN A 96 -5.03 10.33 -11.54
CA GLN A 96 -5.73 10.03 -12.80
C GLN A 96 -6.99 9.21 -12.58
N TRP A 97 -7.00 8.31 -11.60
CA TRP A 97 -8.18 7.55 -11.26
C TRP A 97 -9.27 8.45 -10.63
N PHE A 98 -8.91 9.35 -9.70
CA PHE A 98 -9.85 10.29 -9.11
C PHE A 98 -10.50 11.21 -10.18
N GLU A 99 -9.72 11.68 -11.15
CA GLU A 99 -10.21 12.57 -12.22
C GLU A 99 -11.32 11.94 -13.09
N LYS A 100 -11.39 10.60 -13.13
CA LYS A 100 -12.40 9.84 -13.88
C LYS A 100 -13.69 9.60 -13.09
N GLN A 101 -13.71 9.88 -11.78
CA GLN A 101 -14.88 9.60 -10.95
C GLN A 101 -15.91 10.73 -11.06
N GLN A 102 -17.21 10.34 -11.04
CA GLN A 102 -18.34 11.29 -11.14
C GLN A 102 -19.23 11.29 -9.89
N THR A 103 -18.84 10.55 -8.86
CA THR A 103 -19.52 10.51 -7.57
C THR A 103 -19.22 11.74 -6.71
N PRO A 104 -20.06 12.11 -5.72
CA PRO A 104 -19.79 13.24 -4.82
C PRO A 104 -18.44 13.12 -4.10
N TYR A 105 -18.03 11.90 -3.78
CA TYR A 105 -16.72 11.57 -3.22
C TYR A 105 -16.25 10.19 -3.71
N ALA A 106 -14.95 9.97 -3.64
CA ALA A 106 -14.34 8.67 -3.92
C ALA A 106 -13.25 8.40 -2.87
N ILE A 107 -12.93 7.14 -2.65
CA ILE A 107 -12.06 6.70 -1.56
C ILE A 107 -10.79 6.07 -2.12
N LYS A 108 -9.64 6.43 -1.52
CA LYS A 108 -8.35 5.77 -1.69
C LYS A 108 -8.02 5.00 -0.42
N GLU A 109 -7.92 3.67 -0.50
CA GLU A 109 -7.36 2.83 0.56
C GLU A 109 -5.83 2.81 0.45
N ALA A 110 -5.12 3.13 1.54
CA ALA A 110 -3.67 3.06 1.60
C ALA A 110 -3.18 2.72 3.01
N ALA A 111 -2.32 1.71 3.13
CA ALA A 111 -1.71 1.34 4.42
C ALA A 111 -0.61 2.33 4.85
N ILE A 112 0.15 2.87 3.89
CA ILE A 112 1.29 3.77 4.10
C ILE A 112 1.00 5.18 3.57
N LEU A 113 -0.15 5.75 3.97
CA LEU A 113 -0.63 7.05 3.47
C LEU A 113 0.31 8.20 3.81
N PHE A 114 0.71 8.31 5.08
CA PHE A 114 1.54 9.40 5.58
C PHE A 114 3.01 9.22 5.20
N GLU A 115 3.52 8.01 5.29
CA GLU A 115 4.90 7.67 4.96
C GLU A 115 5.23 7.92 3.49
N SER A 116 4.25 7.77 2.61
CA SER A 116 4.39 8.05 1.17
C SER A 116 4.15 9.50 0.80
N GLY A 117 3.68 10.35 1.73
CA GLY A 117 3.26 11.71 1.47
C GLY A 117 1.97 11.82 0.65
N ALA A 118 1.25 10.72 0.47
CA ALA A 118 0.01 10.67 -0.30
C ALA A 118 -1.19 11.30 0.42
N ASP A 119 -1.08 11.57 1.71
CA ASP A 119 -2.01 12.37 2.51
C ASP A 119 -2.24 13.77 1.93
N LYS A 120 -1.20 14.38 1.37
CA LYS A 120 -1.25 15.70 0.73
C LYS A 120 -2.06 15.75 -0.57
N THR A 121 -2.47 14.61 -1.09
CA THR A 121 -3.22 14.47 -2.35
C THR A 121 -4.72 14.23 -2.17
N VAL A 122 -5.19 14.24 -0.93
CA VAL A 122 -6.60 14.01 -0.56
C VAL A 122 -7.13 15.14 0.29
N ASP A 123 -8.45 15.30 0.30
CA ASP A 123 -9.13 16.39 1.04
C ASP A 123 -9.43 15.98 2.49
N LEU A 124 -9.69 14.68 2.72
CA LEU A 124 -10.00 14.10 4.04
C LEU A 124 -9.29 12.77 4.23
N THR A 125 -8.94 12.48 5.48
CA THR A 125 -8.40 11.19 5.89
C THR A 125 -9.22 10.57 7.01
N ILE A 126 -9.60 9.31 6.85
CA ILE A 126 -10.29 8.48 7.84
C ILE A 126 -9.28 7.44 8.34
N GLY A 127 -8.98 7.49 9.64
CA GLY A 127 -8.16 6.49 10.32
C GLY A 127 -9.02 5.33 10.83
N VAL A 128 -8.70 4.10 10.45
CA VAL A 128 -9.33 2.88 11.00
C VAL A 128 -8.41 2.30 12.05
N ILE A 129 -8.88 2.23 13.28
CA ILE A 129 -8.14 1.73 14.43
C ILE A 129 -8.81 0.50 15.04
N ALA A 130 -8.03 -0.37 15.63
CA ALA A 130 -8.50 -1.48 16.46
C ALA A 130 -7.44 -1.80 17.53
N PRO A 131 -7.83 -2.34 18.69
CA PRO A 131 -6.89 -2.79 19.70
C PRO A 131 -5.85 -3.74 19.13
N GLU A 132 -4.61 -3.63 19.61
CA GLU A 132 -3.47 -4.38 19.07
C GLU A 132 -3.69 -5.89 19.10
N GLU A 133 -4.23 -6.41 20.20
CA GLU A 133 -4.56 -7.84 20.35
C GLU A 133 -5.49 -8.35 19.25
N ILE A 134 -6.53 -7.56 18.93
CA ILE A 134 -7.48 -7.88 17.86
C ILE A 134 -6.79 -7.84 16.49
N ARG A 135 -5.92 -6.86 16.28
CA ARG A 135 -5.13 -6.74 15.05
C ARG A 135 -4.23 -7.96 14.84
N ILE A 136 -3.51 -8.38 15.88
CA ILE A 136 -2.65 -9.57 15.87
C ILE A 136 -3.46 -10.82 15.55
N GLN A 137 -4.59 -11.04 16.23
CA GLN A 137 -5.46 -12.20 15.98
C GLN A 137 -5.93 -12.26 14.53
N ARG A 138 -6.42 -11.14 13.98
CA ARG A 138 -6.90 -11.04 12.59
C ARG A 138 -5.81 -11.36 11.58
N VAL A 139 -4.59 -10.83 11.79
CA VAL A 139 -3.47 -11.06 10.87
C VAL A 139 -2.97 -12.51 10.95
N LYS A 140 -2.92 -13.10 12.16
CA LYS A 140 -2.59 -14.53 12.34
C LYS A 140 -3.53 -15.43 11.55
N GLN A 141 -4.84 -15.20 11.67
CA GLN A 141 -5.86 -16.00 10.97
C GLN A 141 -5.80 -15.84 9.44
N ARG A 142 -5.46 -14.63 8.95
CA ARG A 142 -5.44 -14.33 7.52
C ARG A 142 -4.15 -14.78 6.83
N ASP A 143 -2.99 -14.50 7.44
CA ASP A 143 -1.68 -14.53 6.77
C ASP A 143 -0.79 -15.68 7.27
N ASN A 144 -1.21 -16.41 8.29
CA ASN A 144 -0.44 -17.51 8.91
C ASN A 144 0.95 -17.09 9.42
N ARG A 145 1.08 -15.83 9.88
CA ARG A 145 2.33 -15.24 10.41
C ARG A 145 2.48 -15.45 11.91
N SER A 146 3.71 -15.41 12.40
CA SER A 146 3.99 -15.44 13.84
C SER A 146 3.58 -14.14 14.54
N SER A 147 3.39 -14.17 15.85
CA SER A 147 3.09 -12.98 16.65
C SER A 147 4.22 -11.96 16.58
N GLU A 148 5.47 -12.44 16.61
CA GLU A 148 6.68 -11.62 16.61
C GLU A 148 6.81 -10.85 15.28
N GLU A 149 6.54 -11.51 14.16
CA GLU A 149 6.53 -10.85 12.83
C GLU A 149 5.46 -9.76 12.75
N ILE A 150 4.25 -10.03 13.26
CA ILE A 150 3.15 -9.06 13.26
C ILE A 150 3.48 -7.88 14.17
N GLN A 151 4.03 -8.15 15.36
CA GLN A 151 4.45 -7.12 16.32
C GLN A 151 5.51 -6.19 15.72
N SER A 152 6.49 -6.75 15.00
CA SER A 152 7.51 -5.98 14.30
C SER A 152 6.90 -5.04 13.25
N ILE A 153 5.92 -5.50 12.48
CA ILE A 153 5.22 -4.67 11.50
C ILE A 153 4.44 -3.54 12.19
N ILE A 154 3.75 -3.84 13.30
CA ILE A 154 2.98 -2.86 14.07
C ILE A 154 3.91 -1.78 14.63
N THR A 155 5.05 -2.16 15.19
CA THR A 155 6.02 -1.24 15.80
C THR A 155 6.64 -0.30 14.77
N ASN A 156 6.87 -0.78 13.54
CA ASN A 156 7.47 -0.01 12.45
C ASN A 156 6.45 0.80 11.63
N SER A 157 5.16 0.72 11.94
CA SER A 157 4.12 1.51 11.27
C SER A 157 3.97 2.88 11.92
N SER A 158 3.80 3.94 11.11
CA SER A 158 3.52 5.30 11.58
C SER A 158 2.13 5.43 12.22
N ILE A 159 1.22 4.49 11.96
CA ILE A 159 -0.12 4.46 12.55
C ILE A 159 -0.16 3.35 13.61
N LYS A 160 -0.11 3.78 14.86
CA LYS A 160 -0.21 2.88 16.03
C LYS A 160 -1.66 2.67 16.45
#